data_08c3c57d25f238e671629d05130b00bf
#
_entry.id   08c3c57d25f238e671629d05130b00bf
#
_cell.length_a   1.000
_cell.length_b   1.000
_cell.length_c   1.000
_cell.angle_alpha   90.00
_cell.angle_beta   90.00
_cell.angle_gamma   90.00
#
_symmetry.space_group_name_H-M   'P 1'
#
loop_
_entity.id
_entity.type
_entity.pdbx_description
1 polymer ?
#
loop_
_entity_poly.entity_id
_entity_poly.type
_entity_poly.pdbx_seq_one_letter_code
_entity_poly.pdbx_strand_id
1 'polypeptide(L)'
;MKFPGQRKSKHYFPVNSRDPLLAQLTQQPQPFSTYICGIDQTLVDIEAKVEDELLERYGLPKGNSTLINDEQAHNLYHELKSNEMISDEFAGGTIGNTVHNYSILADDRSVLFGVMSQHIMVGSYAYRYLCNTSSKVDLNF
;
A
#
# COMPACT_ATOMS: atom_id res chain seq x y z
N MET A 1 -8.11 11.26 -24.36
CA MET A 1 -9.22 11.44 -23.41
C MET A 1 -8.60 11.74 -22.04
N LYS A 2 -8.81 12.92 -21.45
CA LYS A 2 -8.26 13.25 -20.13
C LYS A 2 -9.24 12.73 -19.07
N PHE A 3 -8.81 11.80 -18.24
CA PHE A 3 -9.61 11.35 -17.10
C PHE A 3 -9.95 12.53 -16.17
N PRO A 4 -11.16 12.58 -15.60
CA PRO A 4 -11.57 13.66 -14.70
C PRO A 4 -10.65 13.88 -13.50
N GLY A 5 -9.84 12.89 -13.12
CA GLY A 5 -8.88 12.96 -12.01
C GLY A 5 -7.53 13.61 -12.34
N GLN A 6 -7.26 13.95 -13.60
CA GLN A 6 -6.02 14.66 -13.97
C GLN A 6 -6.11 16.19 -13.80
N ARG A 7 -7.10 16.69 -13.11
CA ARG A 7 -7.07 18.06 -12.64
C ARG A 7 -6.00 18.18 -11.55
N LYS A 8 -5.32 19.31 -11.52
CA LYS A 8 -4.20 19.68 -10.65
C LYS A 8 -4.43 19.50 -9.12
N SER A 9 -5.55 18.92 -8.69
CA SER A 9 -5.76 18.51 -7.30
C SER A 9 -5.27 17.07 -7.14
N LYS A 10 -4.51 16.83 -6.11
CA LYS A 10 -4.02 15.50 -5.69
C LYS A 10 -5.15 14.53 -5.29
N HIS A 11 -6.41 14.93 -5.41
CA HIS A 11 -7.56 14.16 -4.98
C HIS A 11 -8.33 13.63 -6.17
N TYR A 12 -8.62 12.35 -6.16
CA TYR A 12 -9.44 11.69 -7.17
C TYR A 12 -10.88 12.22 -7.17
N PHE A 13 -11.37 12.60 -6.00
CA PHE A 13 -12.61 13.33 -5.82
C PHE A 13 -12.26 14.77 -5.46
N PRO A 14 -12.74 15.77 -6.19
CA PRO A 14 -12.57 17.15 -5.78
C PRO A 14 -13.35 17.36 -4.48
N VAL A 15 -12.68 17.24 -3.36
CA VAL A 15 -13.20 17.80 -2.12
C VAL A 15 -13.28 19.29 -2.39
N ASN A 16 -14.48 19.81 -2.47
CA ASN A 16 -14.70 21.20 -2.80
C ASN A 16 -14.33 22.04 -1.58
N SER A 17 -13.02 22.22 -1.36
CA SER A 17 -12.48 23.06 -0.29
C SER A 17 -12.91 24.52 -0.38
N ARG A 18 -13.73 24.82 -1.38
CA ARG A 18 -14.35 26.14 -1.61
C ARG A 18 -15.82 26.21 -1.21
N ASP A 19 -16.38 25.12 -0.68
CA ASP A 19 -17.72 25.17 -0.10
C ASP A 19 -17.64 26.01 1.18
N PRO A 20 -18.32 27.17 1.21
CA PRO A 20 -18.28 28.05 2.39
C PRO A 20 -18.76 27.35 3.65
N LEU A 21 -19.65 26.36 3.52
CA LEU A 21 -20.16 25.58 4.62
C LEU A 21 -19.08 24.63 5.17
N LEU A 22 -18.33 23.99 4.28
CA LEU A 22 -17.21 23.12 4.66
C LEU A 22 -16.07 23.93 5.29
N ALA A 23 -15.80 25.12 4.77
CA ALA A 23 -14.80 26.04 5.33
C ALA A 23 -15.20 26.51 6.72
N GLN A 24 -16.49 26.72 7.00
CA GLN A 24 -16.98 27.06 8.34
C GLN A 24 -16.91 25.89 9.30
N LEU A 25 -17.20 24.67 8.83
CA LEU A 25 -17.08 23.45 9.62
C LEU A 25 -15.62 23.12 9.99
N THR A 26 -14.68 23.46 9.10
CA THR A 26 -13.25 23.23 9.33
C THR A 26 -12.59 24.33 10.18
N GLN A 27 -13.22 25.50 10.31
CA GLN A 27 -12.72 26.60 11.15
C GLN A 27 -13.15 26.49 12.63
N GLN A 28 -14.16 25.68 12.95
CA GLN A 28 -14.47 25.42 14.35
C GLN A 28 -13.43 24.42 14.87
N PRO A 29 -12.77 24.73 16.02
CA PRO A 29 -11.93 23.75 16.67
C PRO A 29 -12.82 22.56 17.02
N GLN A 30 -12.72 21.50 16.25
CA GLN A 30 -13.40 20.25 16.54
C GLN A 30 -12.86 19.77 17.88
N PRO A 31 -13.68 19.68 18.93
CA PRO A 31 -13.22 19.27 20.26
C PRO A 31 -12.67 17.85 20.28
N PHE A 32 -12.88 17.09 19.20
CA PHE A 32 -12.38 15.75 19.00
C PHE A 32 -11.97 15.58 17.54
N SER A 33 -10.67 15.46 17.27
CA SER A 33 -10.22 14.95 15.98
C SER A 33 -10.52 13.45 15.92
N THR A 34 -11.30 13.03 14.93
CA THR A 34 -11.54 11.62 14.69
C THR A 34 -10.33 11.07 13.94
N TYR A 35 -9.63 10.14 14.56
CA TYR A 35 -8.56 9.41 13.89
C TYR A 35 -9.06 8.06 13.42
N ILE A 36 -8.71 7.67 12.21
CA ILE A 36 -8.88 6.29 11.79
C ILE A 36 -7.61 5.54 12.18
N CYS A 37 -7.81 4.44 12.92
CA CYS A 37 -6.74 3.53 13.30
C CYS A 37 -6.97 2.18 12.62
N GLY A 38 -5.93 1.63 12.03
CA GLY A 38 -5.90 0.29 11.48
C GLY A 38 -4.95 -0.61 12.26
N ILE A 39 -5.25 -1.90 12.30
CA ILE A 39 -4.35 -2.93 12.81
C ILE A 39 -4.26 -4.01 11.74
N ASP A 40 -3.06 -4.26 11.22
CA ASP A 40 -2.86 -5.23 10.14
C ASP A 40 -1.42 -5.74 10.11
N GLN A 41 -1.20 -6.75 9.29
CA GLN A 41 0.14 -7.15 8.88
C GLN A 41 0.62 -6.18 7.80
N THR A 42 1.84 -5.69 7.94
CA THR A 42 2.47 -4.89 6.91
C THR A 42 3.03 -5.81 5.84
N LEU A 43 2.39 -5.84 4.69
CA LEU A 43 2.77 -6.66 3.54
C LEU A 43 3.38 -5.81 2.44
N VAL A 44 4.25 -6.40 1.66
CA VAL A 44 4.72 -5.82 0.40
C VAL A 44 4.23 -6.70 -0.74
N ASP A 45 3.49 -6.10 -1.65
CA ASP A 45 3.05 -6.75 -2.89
C ASP A 45 4.17 -6.58 -3.93
N ILE A 46 4.58 -7.68 -4.54
CA ILE A 46 5.64 -7.70 -5.55
C ILE A 46 5.00 -8.11 -6.88
N GLU A 47 5.09 -7.23 -7.85
CA GLU A 47 4.66 -7.52 -9.21
C GLU A 47 5.86 -7.97 -10.05
N ALA A 48 5.71 -9.12 -10.70
CA ALA A 48 6.73 -9.65 -11.58
C ALA A 48 6.13 -10.14 -12.91
N LYS A 49 6.86 -9.95 -14.00
CA LYS A 49 6.52 -10.48 -15.30
C LYS A 49 7.33 -11.74 -15.54
N VAL A 50 6.62 -12.85 -15.68
CA VAL A 50 7.23 -14.17 -15.79
C VAL A 50 6.59 -14.99 -16.92
N GLU A 51 7.34 -15.91 -17.46
CA GLU A 51 6.85 -16.89 -18.43
C GLU A 51 6.20 -18.08 -17.71
N ASP A 52 5.35 -18.81 -18.43
CA ASP A 52 4.56 -19.92 -17.87
C ASP A 52 5.46 -21.04 -17.31
N GLU A 53 6.64 -21.25 -17.89
CA GLU A 53 7.63 -22.26 -17.45
C GLU A 53 8.14 -22.00 -16.02
N LEU A 54 8.24 -20.73 -15.59
CA LEU A 54 8.62 -20.42 -14.22
C LEU A 54 7.49 -20.81 -13.27
N LEU A 55 6.24 -20.52 -13.63
CA LEU A 55 5.07 -20.89 -12.81
C LEU A 55 4.97 -22.40 -12.64
N GLU A 56 5.16 -23.16 -13.73
CA GLU A 56 5.15 -24.63 -13.70
C GLU A 56 6.26 -25.18 -12.78
N ARG A 57 7.46 -24.64 -12.87
CA ARG A 57 8.62 -25.07 -12.06
C ARG A 57 8.41 -24.86 -10.57
N TYR A 58 7.72 -23.78 -10.17
CA TYR A 58 7.36 -23.50 -8.78
C TYR A 58 6.01 -24.08 -8.36
N GLY A 59 5.31 -24.79 -9.26
CA GLY A 59 3.98 -25.36 -8.99
C GLY A 59 2.90 -24.30 -8.72
N LEU A 60 2.99 -23.15 -9.38
CA LEU A 60 2.09 -22.03 -9.23
C LEU A 60 1.06 -22.01 -10.36
N PRO A 61 -0.16 -22.50 -10.15
CA PRO A 61 -1.17 -22.55 -11.20
C PRO A 61 -1.63 -21.13 -11.57
N LYS A 62 -1.65 -20.84 -12.86
CA LYS A 62 -2.06 -19.55 -13.40
C LYS A 62 -3.50 -19.21 -13.03
N GLY A 63 -3.72 -17.99 -12.58
CA GLY A 63 -5.05 -17.50 -12.18
C GLY A 63 -5.53 -17.93 -10.79
N ASN A 64 -4.69 -18.62 -10.02
CA ASN A 64 -5.00 -19.04 -8.65
C ASN A 64 -4.06 -18.40 -7.64
N SER A 65 -4.50 -18.33 -6.39
CA SER A 65 -3.64 -17.99 -5.25
C SER A 65 -3.09 -19.28 -4.65
N THR A 66 -1.79 -19.31 -4.42
CA THR A 66 -1.09 -20.45 -3.82
C THR A 66 -0.25 -19.97 -2.64
N LEU A 67 -0.44 -20.59 -1.48
CA LEU A 67 0.42 -20.37 -0.35
C LEU A 67 1.71 -21.18 -0.55
N ILE A 68 2.84 -20.49 -0.46
CA ILE A 68 4.17 -21.11 -0.55
C ILE A 68 4.87 -20.98 0.81
N ASN A 69 5.81 -21.88 1.10
CA ASN A 69 6.60 -21.83 2.32
C ASN A 69 7.76 -20.82 2.19
N ASP A 70 8.43 -20.54 3.30
CA ASP A 70 9.50 -19.55 3.38
C ASP A 70 10.67 -19.86 2.43
N GLU A 71 11.05 -21.11 2.29
CA GLU A 71 12.13 -21.54 1.40
C GLU A 71 11.78 -21.31 -0.07
N GLN A 72 10.57 -21.71 -0.46
CA GLN A 72 10.06 -21.46 -1.81
C GLN A 72 9.95 -19.97 -2.10
N ALA A 73 9.44 -19.20 -1.15
CA ALA A 73 9.31 -17.75 -1.29
C ALA A 73 10.68 -17.08 -1.46
N HIS A 74 11.67 -17.53 -0.66
CA HIS A 74 13.03 -17.01 -0.75
C HIS A 74 13.66 -17.32 -2.13
N ASN A 75 13.57 -18.57 -2.58
CA ASN A 75 14.12 -19.00 -3.84
C ASN A 75 13.47 -18.27 -5.01
N LEU A 76 12.14 -18.18 -5.00
CA LEU A 76 11.37 -17.46 -6.01
C LEU A 76 11.77 -15.98 -6.07
N TYR A 77 11.78 -15.31 -4.92
CA TYR A 77 12.16 -13.89 -4.87
C TYR A 77 13.59 -13.65 -5.37
N HIS A 78 14.53 -14.51 -4.96
CA HIS A 78 15.91 -14.41 -5.40
C HIS A 78 16.04 -14.60 -6.92
N GLU A 79 15.33 -15.56 -7.49
CA GLU A 79 15.31 -15.79 -8.93
C GLU A 79 14.70 -14.60 -9.69
N LEU A 80 13.53 -14.10 -9.24
CA LEU A 80 12.88 -12.94 -9.85
C LEU A 80 13.79 -11.71 -9.83
N LYS A 81 14.49 -11.50 -8.72
CA LYS A 81 15.39 -10.35 -8.56
C LYS A 81 16.65 -10.48 -9.41
N SER A 82 17.25 -11.67 -9.44
CA SER A 82 18.50 -11.93 -10.19
C SER A 82 18.29 -11.83 -11.69
N ASN A 83 17.10 -12.10 -12.16
CA ASN A 83 16.73 -12.04 -13.58
C ASN A 83 15.99 -10.75 -13.96
N GLU A 84 15.94 -9.75 -13.06
CA GLU A 84 15.30 -8.46 -13.30
C GLU A 84 13.82 -8.57 -13.72
N MET A 85 13.12 -9.59 -13.22
CA MET A 85 11.72 -9.86 -13.55
C MET A 85 10.73 -9.04 -12.72
N ILE A 86 11.18 -8.43 -11.62
CA ILE A 86 10.34 -7.61 -10.74
C ILE A 86 10.08 -6.27 -11.44
N SER A 87 8.81 -5.99 -11.70
CA SER A 87 8.39 -4.72 -12.31
C SER A 87 8.10 -3.64 -11.27
N ASP A 88 7.44 -4.02 -10.18
CA ASP A 88 7.05 -3.09 -9.13
C ASP A 88 6.95 -3.76 -7.75
N GLU A 89 7.02 -2.93 -6.72
CA GLU A 89 6.84 -3.33 -5.33
C GLU A 89 6.00 -2.27 -4.60
N PHE A 90 4.92 -2.68 -3.95
CA PHE A 90 3.96 -1.79 -3.32
C PHE A 90 3.78 -2.13 -1.85
N ALA A 91 3.44 -1.12 -1.04
CA ALA A 91 2.88 -1.35 0.27
C ALA A 91 1.50 -2.03 0.10
N GLY A 92 1.33 -3.19 0.69
CA GLY A 92 0.12 -4.00 0.61
C GLY A 92 -0.59 -4.12 1.96
N GLY A 93 -1.50 -5.07 2.04
CA GLY A 93 -2.37 -5.28 3.20
C GLY A 93 -3.68 -4.52 3.08
N THR A 94 -4.78 -5.18 3.45
CA THR A 94 -6.14 -4.64 3.27
C THR A 94 -6.36 -3.38 4.11
N ILE A 95 -5.97 -3.42 5.37
CA ILE A 95 -6.13 -2.28 6.28
C ILE A 95 -5.09 -1.19 5.95
N GLY A 96 -3.85 -1.56 5.63
CA GLY A 96 -2.81 -0.64 5.18
C GLY A 96 -3.29 0.19 3.99
N ASN A 97 -3.84 -0.46 2.96
CA ASN A 97 -4.42 0.21 1.80
C ASN A 97 -5.63 1.08 2.17
N THR A 98 -6.46 0.63 3.14
CA THR A 98 -7.62 1.40 3.59
C THR A 98 -7.20 2.71 4.26
N VAL A 99 -6.29 2.67 5.23
CA VAL A 99 -5.83 3.88 5.94
C VAL A 99 -5.05 4.81 5.02
N HIS A 100 -4.27 4.26 4.08
CA HIS A 100 -3.58 5.02 3.05
C HIS A 100 -4.57 5.79 2.16
N ASN A 101 -5.56 5.10 1.62
CA ASN A 101 -6.57 5.70 0.75
C ASN A 101 -7.42 6.73 1.51
N TYR A 102 -7.81 6.44 2.75
CA TYR A 102 -8.50 7.42 3.59
C TYR A 102 -7.66 8.71 3.73
N SER A 103 -6.39 8.57 4.10
CA SER A 103 -5.52 9.72 4.30
C SER A 103 -5.34 10.58 3.04
N ILE A 104 -5.38 9.95 1.86
CA ILE A 104 -5.35 10.67 0.58
C ILE A 104 -6.69 11.33 0.27
N LEU A 105 -7.79 10.61 0.41
CA LEU A 105 -9.12 11.08 0.00
C LEU A 105 -9.69 12.13 0.95
N ALA A 106 -9.53 11.91 2.25
CA ALA A 106 -9.99 12.84 3.28
C ALA A 106 -9.02 14.00 3.52
N ASP A 107 -7.80 13.92 2.99
CA ASP A 107 -6.69 14.84 3.29
C ASP A 107 -6.37 14.92 4.79
N ASP A 108 -6.54 13.82 5.51
CA ASP A 108 -6.45 13.71 6.97
C ASP A 108 -5.46 12.63 7.40
N ARG A 109 -5.13 12.62 8.69
CA ARG A 109 -4.18 11.65 9.26
C ARG A 109 -4.89 10.37 9.67
N SER A 110 -4.16 9.27 9.57
CA SER A 110 -4.56 7.96 10.08
C SER A 110 -3.38 7.31 10.79
N VAL A 111 -3.65 6.26 11.55
CA VAL A 111 -2.63 5.48 12.25
C VAL A 111 -2.76 4.03 11.84
N LEU A 112 -1.65 3.41 11.47
CA LEU A 112 -1.55 1.99 11.24
C LEU A 112 -0.64 1.35 12.29
N PHE A 113 -1.22 0.47 13.10
CA PHE A 113 -0.48 -0.42 13.97
C PHE A 113 -0.22 -1.71 13.20
N GLY A 114 1.04 -2.07 13.03
CA GLY A 114 1.42 -3.20 12.22
C GLY A 114 2.38 -4.13 12.92
N VAL A 115 2.46 -5.35 12.40
CA VAL A 115 3.54 -6.29 12.72
C VAL A 115 4.37 -6.45 11.46
N MET A 116 5.65 -6.20 11.59
CA MET A 116 6.61 -6.36 10.50
C MET A 116 7.42 -7.65 10.73
N SER A 117 7.57 -8.46 9.70
CA SER A 117 8.40 -9.66 9.79
C SER A 117 9.87 -9.27 10.03
N GLN A 118 10.51 -9.95 10.98
CA GLN A 118 11.95 -9.82 11.22
C GLN A 118 12.78 -10.55 10.15
N HIS A 119 12.22 -11.56 9.51
CA HIS A 119 12.85 -12.32 8.42
C HIS A 119 12.50 -11.69 7.08
N ILE A 120 13.18 -10.61 6.77
CA ILE A 120 12.90 -9.84 5.57
C ILE A 120 13.71 -10.41 4.43
N MET A 121 13.06 -11.20 3.58
CA MET A 121 13.65 -11.66 2.32
C MET A 121 13.82 -10.51 1.33
N VAL A 122 12.98 -9.53 1.45
CA VAL A 122 12.95 -8.33 0.60
C VAL A 122 13.71 -7.22 1.33
N GLY A 123 14.95 -7.02 0.99
CA GLY A 123 15.82 -6.04 1.67
C GLY A 123 15.15 -4.67 1.83
N SER A 124 15.27 -4.08 3.01
CA SER A 124 14.65 -2.81 3.40
C SER A 124 13.12 -2.75 3.28
N TYR A 125 12.43 -3.81 3.65
CA TYR A 125 10.97 -3.94 3.70
C TYR A 125 10.29 -2.72 4.36
N ALA A 126 10.74 -2.33 5.56
CA ALA A 126 10.25 -1.15 6.24
C ALA A 126 10.39 0.12 5.40
N TYR A 127 11.53 0.29 4.76
CA TYR A 127 11.80 1.44 3.91
C TYR A 127 10.88 1.47 2.69
N ARG A 128 10.66 0.32 2.04
CA ARG A 128 9.75 0.23 0.88
C ARG A 128 8.31 0.50 1.28
N TYR A 129 7.87 -0.08 2.39
CA TYR A 129 6.55 0.19 2.93
C TYR A 129 6.35 1.67 3.21
N LEU A 130 7.32 2.32 3.85
CA LEU A 130 7.30 3.76 4.13
C LEU A 130 7.27 4.61 2.85
N CYS A 131 8.08 4.25 1.86
CA CYS A 131 8.13 4.99 0.59
C CYS A 131 6.83 4.94 -0.20
N ASN A 132 6.09 3.83 -0.10
CA ASN A 132 4.86 3.61 -0.84
C ASN A 132 3.59 3.99 -0.05
N THR A 133 3.73 4.33 1.22
CA THR A 133 2.62 4.75 2.07
C THR A 133 2.54 6.27 2.14
N SER A 134 1.34 6.81 2.20
CA SER A 134 1.15 8.26 2.37
C SER A 134 1.86 8.77 3.61
N SER A 135 2.53 9.92 3.52
CA SER A 135 3.16 10.60 4.66
C SER A 135 2.17 11.02 5.76
N LYS A 136 0.87 10.90 5.51
CA LYS A 136 -0.19 11.16 6.49
C LYS A 136 -0.60 9.93 7.30
N VAL A 137 -0.06 8.76 6.98
CA VAL A 137 -0.25 7.54 7.76
C VAL A 137 0.88 7.45 8.78
N ASP A 138 0.55 7.54 10.05
CA ASP A 138 1.48 7.29 11.14
C ASP A 138 1.64 5.77 11.32
N LEU A 139 2.84 5.25 11.04
CA LEU A 139 3.15 3.84 11.11
C LEU A 139 3.73 3.51 12.50
N ASN A 140 3.17 2.51 13.16
CA ASN A 140 3.62 1.98 14.46
C ASN A 140 3.81 0.46 14.34
N PHE A 141 5.04 -0.01 14.49
CA PHE A 141 5.44 -1.40 14.36
C PHE A 141 6.04 -1.94 15.66
#